data_588ffdfc53dd7832a09adbabed2bcb8f
#
_entry.id   588ffdfc53dd7832a09adbabed2bcb8f
#
_cell.length_a   1.000
_cell.length_b   1.000
_cell.length_c   1.000
_cell.angle_alpha   90.00
_cell.angle_beta   90.00
_cell.angle_gamma   90.00
#
_symmetry.space_group_name_H-M   'P 1'
#
loop_
_entity.id
_entity.type
_entity.pdbx_description
1 polymer ?
#
loop_
_entity_poly.entity_id
_entity_poly.type
_entity_poly.pdbx_seq_one_letter_code
_entity_poly.pdbx_strand_id
1 'polypeptide(L)'
;MVLELNASDDRGIGVVRGQILNFASTRTIFNSGFKLVILDEADAMTQDAQNALRRIIEKFTDNVRFCLICNYLSKIIPALQSRCTRFRFGPLNSEQILPRLEHVCAEENVEIEADGKEALISLAHGDMRKVLNILQSCAMAFPKVINETNHYFACPY
;
A
#
# COMPACT_ATOMS: atom_id res chain seq x y z
N MET A 1 15.06 -2.53 -13.72
CA MET A 1 14.35 -1.28 -14.04
C MET A 1 12.92 -1.39 -13.52
N VAL A 2 12.41 -0.36 -12.84
CA VAL A 2 11.08 -0.40 -12.21
C VAL A 2 10.22 0.74 -12.76
N LEU A 3 8.96 0.46 -13.04
CA LEU A 3 7.90 1.42 -13.33
C LEU A 3 6.82 1.27 -12.27
N GLU A 4 6.56 2.33 -11.53
CA GLU A 4 5.51 2.38 -10.52
C GLU A 4 4.44 3.37 -10.95
N LEU A 5 3.18 2.95 -10.92
CA LEU A 5 2.01 3.74 -11.29
C LEU A 5 0.91 3.53 -10.27
N ASN A 6 0.21 4.60 -9.93
CA ASN A 6 -1.02 4.51 -9.16
C ASN A 6 -2.22 4.48 -10.12
N ALA A 7 -2.97 3.37 -10.13
CA ALA A 7 -4.12 3.19 -11.01
C ALA A 7 -5.33 4.06 -10.62
N SER A 8 -5.29 4.74 -9.46
CA SER A 8 -6.35 5.69 -9.07
C SER A 8 -6.21 7.03 -9.81
N ASP A 9 -4.98 7.44 -10.14
CA ASP A 9 -4.73 8.70 -10.82
C ASP A 9 -5.14 8.63 -12.29
N ASP A 10 -4.87 7.47 -12.91
CA ASP A 10 -5.10 7.22 -14.33
C ASP A 10 -5.77 5.85 -14.56
N ARG A 11 -7.09 5.79 -14.47
CA ARG A 11 -7.89 4.54 -14.51
C ARG A 11 -8.11 3.97 -15.92
N GLY A 12 -7.69 4.71 -16.94
CA GLY A 12 -8.06 4.46 -18.32
C GLY A 12 -7.14 3.50 -19.07
N ILE A 13 -7.67 2.96 -20.15
CA ILE A 13 -6.94 2.09 -21.09
C ILE A 13 -5.72 2.79 -21.72
N GLY A 14 -5.71 4.14 -21.75
CA GLY A 14 -4.63 4.95 -22.30
C GLY A 14 -3.30 4.76 -21.57
N VAL A 15 -3.32 4.69 -20.25
CA VAL A 15 -2.10 4.42 -19.44
C VAL A 15 -1.53 3.06 -19.74
N VAL A 16 -2.38 2.06 -19.84
CA VAL A 16 -1.96 0.68 -20.14
C VAL A 16 -1.34 0.60 -21.53
N ARG A 17 -1.97 1.22 -22.53
CA ARG A 17 -1.49 1.22 -23.92
C ARG A 17 -0.31 2.16 -24.16
N GLY A 18 -0.22 3.23 -23.38
CA GLY A 18 0.89 4.20 -23.46
C GLY A 18 2.06 3.77 -22.60
N GLN A 19 2.04 4.14 -21.33
CA GLN A 19 3.19 4.02 -20.43
C GLN A 19 3.63 2.57 -20.20
N ILE A 20 2.68 1.67 -19.88
CA ILE A 20 3.01 0.27 -19.55
C ILE A 20 3.53 -0.46 -20.80
N LEU A 21 2.85 -0.29 -21.94
CA LEU A 21 3.28 -0.94 -23.18
C LEU A 21 4.64 -0.43 -23.65
N ASN A 22 4.88 0.89 -23.62
CA ASN A 22 6.16 1.47 -23.99
C ASN A 22 7.28 0.97 -23.08
N PHE A 23 7.05 0.97 -21.76
CA PHE A 23 8.00 0.45 -20.79
C PHE A 23 8.30 -1.04 -21.04
N ALA A 24 7.27 -1.86 -21.25
CA ALA A 24 7.44 -3.29 -21.49
C ALA A 24 8.19 -3.58 -22.80
N SER A 25 7.93 -2.82 -23.86
CA SER A 25 8.50 -3.03 -25.20
C SER A 25 9.93 -2.50 -25.35
N THR A 26 10.35 -1.53 -24.55
CA THR A 26 11.72 -0.96 -24.62
C THR A 26 12.75 -2.03 -24.30
N ARG A 27 13.75 -2.25 -25.16
CA ARG A 27 14.86 -3.15 -24.88
C ARG A 27 15.91 -2.46 -24.02
N THR A 28 16.32 -3.12 -22.94
CA THR A 28 17.47 -2.71 -22.13
C THR A 28 18.75 -3.30 -22.75
N ILE A 29 19.59 -2.45 -23.32
CA ILE A 29 20.82 -2.88 -24.03
C ILE A 29 21.93 -3.25 -23.01
N PHE A 30 21.89 -2.67 -21.80
CA PHE A 30 22.99 -2.78 -20.82
C PHE A 30 22.64 -3.56 -19.55
N ASN A 31 21.46 -4.12 -19.40
CA ASN A 31 21.04 -4.78 -18.16
C ASN A 31 20.37 -6.13 -18.45
N SER A 32 20.98 -7.20 -17.98
CA SER A 32 20.47 -8.59 -18.10
C SER A 32 19.31 -8.90 -17.13
N GLY A 33 18.83 -7.92 -16.37
CA GLY A 33 17.76 -8.11 -15.39
C GLY A 33 16.36 -7.94 -15.98
N PHE A 34 15.35 -8.45 -15.26
CA PHE A 34 13.95 -8.24 -15.61
C PHE A 34 13.46 -6.82 -15.29
N LYS A 35 12.41 -6.40 -15.96
CA LYS A 35 11.67 -5.18 -15.64
C LYS A 35 10.54 -5.49 -14.66
N LEU A 36 10.26 -4.56 -13.75
CA LEU A 36 9.16 -4.67 -12.81
C LEU A 36 8.17 -3.52 -13.06
N VAL A 37 6.92 -3.86 -13.24
CA VAL A 37 5.79 -2.92 -13.27
C VAL A 37 5.00 -3.11 -11.99
N ILE A 38 4.88 -2.05 -11.19
CA ILE A 38 4.09 -2.01 -9.97
C ILE A 38 2.86 -1.15 -10.25
N LEU A 39 1.68 -1.72 -10.05
CA LEU A 39 0.40 -1.02 -10.18
C LEU A 39 -0.28 -1.01 -8.81
N ASP A 40 -0.23 0.15 -8.15
CA ASP A 40 -0.96 0.36 -6.91
C ASP A 40 -2.42 0.70 -7.18
N GLU A 41 -3.29 0.36 -6.24
CA GLU A 41 -4.75 0.52 -6.37
C GLU A 41 -5.34 -0.08 -7.66
N ALA A 42 -4.82 -1.23 -8.09
CA ALA A 42 -5.21 -1.88 -9.36
C ALA A 42 -6.71 -2.17 -9.47
N ASP A 43 -7.42 -2.27 -8.35
CA ASP A 43 -8.88 -2.42 -8.28
C ASP A 43 -9.66 -1.12 -8.67
N ALA A 44 -8.97 0.01 -8.85
CA ALA A 44 -9.53 1.23 -9.41
C ALA A 44 -9.56 1.24 -10.95
N MET A 45 -8.81 0.34 -11.62
CA MET A 45 -8.76 0.24 -13.07
C MET A 45 -10.10 -0.16 -13.68
N THR A 46 -10.43 0.43 -14.84
CA THR A 46 -11.59 0.00 -15.63
C THR A 46 -11.39 -1.43 -16.17
N GLN A 47 -12.49 -2.13 -16.46
CA GLN A 47 -12.43 -3.48 -17.02
C GLN A 47 -11.68 -3.54 -18.35
N ASP A 48 -11.83 -2.50 -19.19
CA ASP A 48 -11.13 -2.41 -20.47
C ASP A 48 -9.62 -2.24 -20.28
N ALA A 49 -9.20 -1.45 -19.30
CA ALA A 49 -7.80 -1.30 -18.93
C ALA A 49 -7.22 -2.63 -18.40
N GLN A 50 -7.94 -3.33 -17.55
CA GLN A 50 -7.54 -4.64 -17.07
C GLN A 50 -7.45 -5.69 -18.18
N ASN A 51 -8.37 -5.68 -19.15
CA ASN A 51 -8.31 -6.55 -20.33
C ASN A 51 -7.11 -6.23 -21.23
N ALA A 52 -6.77 -4.95 -21.39
CA ALA A 52 -5.58 -4.53 -22.12
C ALA A 52 -4.30 -4.96 -21.40
N LEU A 53 -4.26 -4.77 -20.06
CA LEU A 53 -3.14 -5.19 -19.22
C LEU A 53 -2.91 -6.72 -19.30
N ARG A 54 -3.95 -7.51 -19.30
CA ARG A 54 -3.86 -8.96 -19.50
C ARG A 54 -3.07 -9.30 -20.76
N ARG A 55 -3.38 -8.64 -21.89
CA ARG A 55 -2.69 -8.88 -23.17
C ARG A 55 -1.21 -8.51 -23.10
N ILE A 56 -0.87 -7.45 -22.37
CA ILE A 56 0.52 -7.03 -22.17
C ILE A 56 1.26 -8.05 -21.29
N ILE A 57 0.64 -8.52 -20.22
CA ILE A 57 1.23 -9.57 -19.38
C ILE A 57 1.53 -10.81 -20.22
N GLU A 58 0.57 -11.29 -21.01
CA GLU A 58 0.76 -12.46 -21.87
C GLU A 58 1.89 -12.30 -22.89
N LYS A 59 2.07 -11.08 -23.42
CA LYS A 59 3.07 -10.80 -24.45
C LYS A 59 4.49 -10.64 -23.90
N PHE A 60 4.65 -10.16 -22.68
CA PHE A 60 5.96 -9.74 -22.14
C PHE A 60 6.41 -10.55 -20.90
N THR A 61 5.86 -11.74 -20.69
CA THR A 61 6.18 -12.60 -19.53
C THR A 61 7.66 -12.95 -19.38
N ASP A 62 8.41 -12.98 -20.46
CA ASP A 62 9.82 -13.36 -20.43
C ASP A 62 10.69 -12.30 -19.73
N ASN A 63 10.43 -11.02 -20.00
CA ASN A 63 11.30 -9.93 -19.60
C ASN A 63 10.69 -8.95 -18.59
N VAL A 64 9.39 -9.04 -18.32
CA VAL A 64 8.67 -8.12 -17.44
C VAL A 64 7.94 -8.91 -16.35
N ARG A 65 8.00 -8.41 -15.13
CA ARG A 65 7.20 -8.89 -13.99
C ARG A 65 6.20 -7.82 -13.60
N PHE A 66 5.01 -8.26 -13.20
CA PHE A 66 3.92 -7.37 -12.82
C PHE A 66 3.56 -7.61 -11.35
N CYS A 67 3.49 -6.53 -10.59
CA CYS A 67 2.99 -6.51 -9.22
C CYS A 67 1.72 -5.67 -9.18
N LEU A 68 0.59 -6.31 -8.87
CA LEU A 68 -0.70 -5.65 -8.74
C LEU A 68 -1.04 -5.57 -7.26
N ILE A 69 -1.21 -4.36 -6.74
CA ILE A 69 -1.61 -4.11 -5.36
C ILE A 69 -3.08 -3.69 -5.38
N CYS A 70 -3.93 -4.35 -4.59
CA CYS A 70 -5.36 -4.05 -4.54
C CYS A 70 -5.93 -4.32 -3.14
N ASN A 71 -6.96 -3.59 -2.77
CA ASN A 71 -7.73 -3.81 -1.56
C ASN A 71 -8.87 -4.81 -1.79
N TYR A 72 -9.50 -4.76 -2.97
CA TYR A 72 -10.67 -5.57 -3.30
C TYR A 72 -10.39 -6.50 -4.47
N LEU A 73 -10.05 -7.74 -4.16
CA LEU A 73 -9.79 -8.77 -5.19
C LEU A 73 -10.99 -8.99 -6.14
N SER A 74 -12.22 -8.81 -5.65
CA SER A 74 -13.45 -8.94 -6.45
C SER A 74 -13.54 -7.96 -7.62
N LYS A 75 -12.82 -6.84 -7.56
CA LYS A 75 -12.76 -5.85 -8.65
C LYS A 75 -11.71 -6.17 -9.71
N ILE A 76 -10.83 -7.14 -9.45
CA ILE A 76 -9.85 -7.62 -10.42
C ILE A 76 -10.49 -8.73 -11.25
N ILE A 77 -10.42 -8.61 -12.58
CA ILE A 77 -11.02 -9.61 -13.48
C ILE A 77 -10.38 -11.00 -13.28
N PRO A 78 -11.16 -12.09 -13.36
CA PRO A 78 -10.64 -13.45 -13.17
C PRO A 78 -9.46 -13.79 -14.10
N ALA A 79 -9.46 -13.21 -15.29
CA ALA A 79 -8.40 -13.40 -16.28
C ALA A 79 -7.04 -12.86 -15.83
N LEU A 80 -6.97 -11.79 -15.01
CA LEU A 80 -5.74 -11.31 -14.36
C LEU A 80 -5.41 -12.16 -13.15
N GLN A 81 -6.41 -12.46 -12.33
CA GLN A 81 -6.21 -13.27 -11.12
C GLN A 81 -5.57 -14.64 -11.41
N SER A 82 -5.96 -15.27 -12.52
CA SER A 82 -5.43 -16.60 -12.91
C SER A 82 -3.97 -16.56 -13.38
N ARG A 83 -3.43 -15.37 -13.68
CA ARG A 83 -2.06 -15.16 -14.15
C ARG A 83 -1.11 -14.65 -13.08
N CYS A 84 -1.62 -14.41 -11.88
CA CYS A 84 -0.85 -13.87 -10.77
C CYS A 84 -0.85 -14.84 -9.59
N THR A 85 0.28 -14.94 -8.90
CA THR A 85 0.35 -15.56 -7.58
C THR A 85 -0.21 -14.57 -6.57
N ARG A 86 -1.14 -15.02 -5.73
CA ARG A 86 -1.81 -14.17 -4.75
C ARG A 86 -1.11 -14.22 -3.40
N PHE A 87 -0.81 -13.04 -2.87
CA PHE A 87 -0.34 -12.84 -1.50
C PHE A 87 -1.38 -12.02 -0.74
N ARG A 88 -1.85 -12.53 0.38
CA ARG A 88 -2.82 -11.84 1.23
C ARG A 88 -2.12 -11.29 2.46
N PHE A 89 -2.24 -9.99 2.65
CA PHE A 89 -1.79 -9.28 3.84
C PHE A 89 -2.99 -9.05 4.76
N GLY A 90 -2.92 -9.57 5.98
CA GLY A 90 -3.93 -9.34 7.01
C GLY A 90 -3.64 -8.07 7.82
N PRO A 91 -4.54 -7.71 8.75
CA PRO A 91 -4.27 -6.67 9.74
C PRO A 91 -2.99 -7.01 10.52
N LEU A 92 -2.24 -5.99 10.92
CA LEU A 92 -1.04 -6.15 11.73
C LEU A 92 -1.43 -6.55 13.17
N ASN A 93 -0.63 -7.42 13.77
CA ASN A 93 -0.74 -7.72 15.20
C ASN A 93 0.06 -6.70 16.06
N SER A 94 -0.18 -6.72 17.37
CA SER A 94 0.48 -5.80 18.31
C SER A 94 2.01 -5.89 18.25
N GLU A 95 2.56 -7.10 18.12
CA GLU A 95 4.00 -7.33 18.04
C GLU A 95 4.65 -6.71 16.79
N GLN A 96 3.89 -6.58 15.71
CA GLN A 96 4.35 -5.96 14.46
C GLN A 96 4.22 -4.44 14.50
N ILE A 97 3.23 -3.91 15.23
CA ILE A 97 2.97 -2.47 15.35
C ILE A 97 3.95 -1.81 16.31
N LEU A 98 4.17 -2.42 17.48
CA LEU A 98 4.96 -1.85 18.58
C LEU A 98 6.35 -1.33 18.15
N PRO A 99 7.20 -2.10 17.45
CA PRO A 99 8.54 -1.64 17.10
C PRO A 99 8.52 -0.40 16.20
N ARG A 100 7.55 -0.31 15.30
CA ARG A 100 7.41 0.86 14.42
C ARG A 100 6.85 2.06 15.15
N LEU A 101 5.90 1.86 16.05
CA LEU A 101 5.34 2.90 16.90
C LEU A 101 6.43 3.52 17.79
N GLU A 102 7.23 2.68 18.45
CA GLU A 102 8.34 3.12 19.31
C GLU A 102 9.42 3.88 18.54
N HIS A 103 9.74 3.40 17.35
CA HIS A 103 10.69 4.11 16.48
C HIS A 103 10.17 5.51 16.10
N VAL A 104 8.91 5.64 15.73
CA VAL A 104 8.32 6.95 15.39
C VAL A 104 8.27 7.85 16.62
N CYS A 105 7.88 7.34 17.80
CA CYS A 105 7.87 8.11 19.03
C CYS A 105 9.27 8.64 19.40
N ALA A 106 10.30 7.83 19.19
CA ALA A 106 11.69 8.23 19.46
C ALA A 106 12.19 9.32 18.50
N GLU A 107 11.92 9.19 17.20
CA GLU A 107 12.31 10.17 16.18
C GLU A 107 11.58 11.51 16.33
N GLU A 108 10.30 11.47 16.68
CA GLU A 108 9.46 12.67 16.84
C GLU A 108 9.49 13.24 18.28
N ASN A 109 10.25 12.63 19.20
CA ASN A 109 10.32 13.00 20.62
C ASN A 109 8.95 13.05 21.31
N VAL A 110 8.11 12.07 21.03
CA VAL A 110 6.78 11.91 21.64
C VAL A 110 6.88 10.92 22.79
N GLU A 111 6.52 11.37 24.00
CA GLU A 111 6.44 10.50 25.18
C GLU A 111 5.08 9.83 25.24
N ILE A 112 5.06 8.50 25.30
CA ILE A 112 3.86 7.69 25.38
C ILE A 112 3.98 6.64 26.48
N GLU A 113 2.98 6.54 27.34
CA GLU A 113 2.90 5.54 28.41
C GLU A 113 2.45 4.17 27.86
N ALA A 114 2.62 3.11 28.66
CA ALA A 114 2.29 1.76 28.25
C ALA A 114 0.78 1.58 27.95
N ASP A 115 -0.07 2.16 28.77
CA ASP A 115 -1.54 2.18 28.60
C ASP A 115 -1.95 2.94 27.33
N GLY A 116 -1.28 4.04 27.02
CA GLY A 116 -1.48 4.79 25.78
C GLY A 116 -1.12 3.97 24.54
N LYS A 117 -0.04 3.18 24.59
CA LYS A 117 0.33 2.26 23.49
C LYS A 117 -0.75 1.19 23.26
N GLU A 118 -1.24 0.58 24.33
CA GLU A 118 -2.31 -0.42 24.23
C GLU A 118 -3.60 0.16 23.68
N ALA A 119 -3.99 1.34 24.13
CA ALA A 119 -5.18 2.04 23.62
C ALA A 119 -5.07 2.35 22.13
N LEU A 120 -3.92 2.88 21.65
CA LEU A 120 -3.66 3.15 20.24
C LEU A 120 -3.78 1.89 19.38
N ILE A 121 -3.17 0.78 19.83
CA ILE A 121 -3.17 -0.49 19.10
C ILE A 121 -4.59 -1.07 19.04
N SER A 122 -5.32 -1.02 20.14
CA SER A 122 -6.69 -1.52 20.23
C SER A 122 -7.63 -0.79 19.26
N LEU A 123 -7.55 0.53 19.20
CA LEU A 123 -8.42 1.36 18.35
C LEU A 123 -8.06 1.31 16.87
N ALA A 124 -6.81 1.06 16.56
CA ALA A 124 -6.36 0.98 15.17
C ALA A 124 -6.77 -0.32 14.47
N HIS A 125 -7.13 -1.37 15.20
CA HIS A 125 -7.55 -2.67 14.65
C HIS A 125 -6.58 -3.25 13.62
N GLY A 126 -5.28 -3.06 13.82
CA GLY A 126 -4.23 -3.57 12.92
C GLY A 126 -3.93 -2.70 11.71
N ASP A 127 -4.42 -1.46 11.68
CA ASP A 127 -4.12 -0.47 10.64
C ASP A 127 -3.06 0.52 11.11
N MET A 128 -1.84 0.42 10.55
CA MET A 128 -0.72 1.29 10.94
C MET A 128 -0.95 2.76 10.62
N ARG A 129 -1.70 3.09 9.56
CA ARG A 129 -2.04 4.49 9.23
C ARG A 129 -2.91 5.09 10.33
N LYS A 130 -3.88 4.32 10.83
CA LYS A 130 -4.71 4.75 11.97
C LYS A 130 -3.87 4.95 13.22
N VAL A 131 -2.97 4.02 13.55
CA VAL A 131 -2.06 4.17 14.69
C VAL A 131 -1.33 5.50 14.63
N LEU A 132 -0.69 5.81 13.51
CA LEU A 132 0.10 7.02 13.33
C LEU A 132 -0.76 8.30 13.31
N ASN A 133 -1.93 8.25 12.67
CA ASN A 133 -2.83 9.39 12.64
C ASN A 133 -3.38 9.73 14.05
N ILE A 134 -3.74 8.71 14.82
CA ILE A 134 -4.20 8.89 16.20
C ILE A 134 -3.05 9.42 17.06
N LEU A 135 -1.85 8.81 16.96
CA LEU A 135 -0.66 9.28 17.66
C LEU A 135 -0.38 10.75 17.37
N GLN A 136 -0.40 11.15 16.11
CA GLN A 136 -0.18 12.53 15.69
C GLN A 136 -1.23 13.48 16.28
N SER A 137 -2.51 13.10 16.24
CA SER A 137 -3.59 13.90 16.83
C SER A 137 -3.40 14.08 18.34
N CYS A 138 -3.03 13.00 19.05
CA CYS A 138 -2.74 13.06 20.48
C CYS A 138 -1.53 13.95 20.79
N ALA A 139 -0.45 13.80 20.02
CA ALA A 139 0.77 14.61 20.23
C ALA A 139 0.53 16.10 19.98
N MET A 140 -0.36 16.45 19.03
CA MET A 140 -0.75 17.85 18.80
C MET A 140 -1.65 18.40 19.90
N ALA A 141 -2.52 17.57 20.48
CA ALA A 141 -3.44 17.98 21.55
C ALA A 141 -2.76 18.02 22.92
N PHE A 142 -1.82 17.12 23.20
CA PHE A 142 -1.19 16.89 24.50
C PHE A 142 0.34 16.82 24.35
N PRO A 143 1.05 17.95 24.56
CA PRO A 143 2.48 18.03 24.23
C PRO A 143 3.42 17.33 25.23
N LYS A 144 2.93 16.72 26.31
CA LYS A 144 3.79 16.13 27.34
C LYS A 144 3.81 14.62 27.35
N VAL A 145 2.68 13.98 27.60
CA VAL A 145 2.59 12.51 27.70
C VAL A 145 1.26 12.04 27.14
N ILE A 146 1.29 11.00 26.34
CA ILE A 146 0.09 10.36 25.79
C ILE A 146 -0.22 9.15 26.66
N ASN A 147 -1.40 9.14 27.28
CA ASN A 147 -1.94 8.03 28.04
C ASN A 147 -3.39 7.70 27.61
N GLU A 148 -3.98 6.66 28.16
CA GLU A 148 -5.33 6.21 27.83
C GLU A 148 -6.36 7.34 27.96
N THR A 149 -6.31 8.11 29.03
CA THR A 149 -7.25 9.21 29.29
C THR A 149 -7.16 10.31 28.22
N ASN A 150 -5.95 10.72 27.85
CA ASN A 150 -5.72 11.77 26.86
C ASN A 150 -6.15 11.35 25.46
N HIS A 151 -6.05 10.04 25.18
CA HIS A 151 -6.48 9.49 23.91
C HIS A 151 -7.98 9.67 23.65
N TYR A 152 -8.83 9.40 24.63
CA TYR A 152 -10.28 9.58 24.50
C TYR A 152 -10.72 11.02 24.22
N PHE A 153 -9.94 12.01 24.69
CA PHE A 153 -10.22 13.42 24.42
C PHE A 153 -9.78 13.88 23.02
N ALA A 154 -8.73 13.25 22.46
CA ALA A 154 -8.20 13.63 21.14
C ALA A 154 -8.94 12.99 19.96
N CYS A 155 -9.63 11.88 20.17
CA CYS A 155 -10.40 11.17 19.16
C CYS A 155 -11.83 10.87 19.68
N PRO A 156 -12.71 11.87 19.74
CA PRO A 156 -14.14 11.59 19.86
C PRO A 156 -14.62 11.00 18.53
N TYR A 157 -14.98 9.72 18.52
CA TYR A 157 -15.62 8.88 17.47
C TYR A 157 -15.87 9.49 16.10
#